data_bdfa2c61e0a737d0e549b2d2bacc4aba
#
_entry.id   bdfa2c61e0a737d0e549b2d2bacc4aba
#
_cell.length_a   1.000
_cell.length_b   1.000
_cell.length_c   1.000
_cell.angle_alpha   90.00
_cell.angle_beta   90.00
_cell.angle_gamma   90.00
#
_symmetry.space_group_name_H-M   'P 1'
#
loop_
_entity.id
_entity.type
_entity.pdbx_description
1 polymer ?
#
loop_
_entity_poly.entity_id
_entity_poly.type
_entity_poly.pdbx_seq_one_letter_code
_entity_poly.pdbx_strand_id
1 'polypeptide(L)'
;RMAEAEGKQCVFMETYRPAHRPYMAVECVPLAERDASVVPAYFKKAILECDEEWSQHRKLYETQGCAIGVIPPSFAYFDVGFGLQSGYAHVIEDEAEWKVDFGRNVLEGILEHPDGGIPLARRRKPAPDALREAVADFTKRFEPFDWTRQLEGG
;
A
#
# COMPACT_ATOMS: atom_id res chain seq x y z
N ARG A 1 7.76 5.83 12.13
CA ARG A 1 7.88 6.60 13.42
C ARG A 1 6.51 6.99 13.98
N MET A 2 5.67 7.80 13.28
CA MET A 2 4.35 8.19 13.81
C MET A 2 3.45 6.97 14.10
N ALA A 3 3.31 6.06 13.12
CA ALA A 3 2.52 4.84 13.31
C ALA A 3 3.08 3.93 14.43
N GLU A 4 4.39 3.80 14.53
CA GLU A 4 5.07 3.05 15.61
C GLU A 4 4.78 3.65 16.98
N ALA A 5 4.77 4.98 17.11
CA ALA A 5 4.40 5.67 18.34
C ALA A 5 2.95 5.41 18.76
N GLU A 6 2.09 5.04 17.80
CA GLU A 6 0.70 4.63 18.03
C GLU A 6 0.52 3.11 18.16
N GLY A 7 1.60 2.33 18.22
CA GLY A 7 1.55 0.87 18.28
C GLY A 7 1.00 0.25 16.98
N LYS A 8 1.23 0.89 15.84
CA LYS A 8 0.79 0.42 14.52
C LYS A 8 1.97 0.05 13.64
N GLN A 9 1.76 -0.90 12.76
CA GLN A 9 2.67 -1.24 11.67
C GLN A 9 2.12 -0.70 10.35
N CYS A 10 3.01 -0.25 9.46
CA CYS A 10 2.61 0.27 8.16
C CYS A 10 2.77 -0.80 7.08
N VAL A 11 1.76 -0.91 6.23
CA VAL A 11 1.83 -1.58 4.94
C VAL A 11 1.96 -0.50 3.88
N PHE A 12 2.96 -0.63 3.01
CA PHE A 12 3.19 0.27 1.89
C PHE A 12 2.82 -0.45 0.60
N MET A 13 2.05 0.18 -0.26
CA MET A 13 1.63 -0.41 -1.54
C MET A 13 1.92 0.57 -2.66
N GLU A 14 2.46 0.04 -3.74
CA GLU A 14 2.75 0.80 -4.95
C GLU A 14 2.27 0.03 -6.17
N THR A 15 1.63 0.74 -7.11
CA THR A 15 1.30 0.21 -8.44
C THR A 15 1.91 1.13 -9.49
N TYR A 16 2.88 0.61 -10.24
CA TYR A 16 3.50 1.31 -11.35
C TYR A 16 3.01 0.75 -12.67
N ARG A 17 2.43 1.63 -13.49
CA ARG A 17 1.85 1.31 -14.80
C ARG A 17 2.29 2.36 -15.81
N PRO A 18 3.48 2.19 -16.45
CA PRO A 18 4.07 3.23 -17.30
C PRO A 18 3.20 3.61 -18.50
N ALA A 19 2.43 2.67 -19.06
CA ALA A 19 1.53 2.96 -20.18
C ALA A 19 0.29 3.78 -19.78
N HIS A 20 -0.13 3.74 -18.50
CA HIS A 20 -1.36 4.38 -18.02
C HIS A 20 -1.09 5.55 -17.06
N ARG A 21 -0.04 5.43 -16.24
CA ARG A 21 0.36 6.44 -15.26
C ARG A 21 1.88 6.55 -15.19
N PRO A 22 2.48 7.62 -15.71
CA PRO A 22 3.92 7.80 -15.74
C PRO A 22 4.53 8.20 -14.37
N TYR A 23 3.72 8.40 -13.35
CA TYR A 23 4.15 8.74 -11.99
C TYR A 23 3.74 7.66 -10.99
N MET A 24 4.59 7.45 -10.01
CA MET A 24 4.39 6.51 -8.91
C MET A 24 3.67 7.19 -7.76
N ALA A 25 2.89 6.41 -7.03
CA ALA A 25 2.29 6.82 -5.77
C ALA A 25 2.36 5.65 -4.79
N VAL A 26 2.93 5.90 -3.61
CA VAL A 26 2.99 4.92 -2.53
C VAL A 26 1.82 5.19 -1.58
N GLU A 27 1.00 4.18 -1.37
CA GLU A 27 -0.05 4.18 -0.36
C GLU A 27 0.51 3.64 0.95
N CYS A 28 0.31 4.35 2.06
CA CYS A 28 0.71 3.91 3.39
C CYS A 28 -0.53 3.63 4.24
N VAL A 29 -0.70 2.40 4.67
CA VAL A 29 -1.85 1.98 5.50
C VAL A 29 -1.35 1.52 6.87
N PRO A 30 -1.61 2.31 7.95
CA PRO A 30 -1.26 1.91 9.30
C PRO A 30 -2.28 0.91 9.85
N LEU A 31 -1.80 -0.25 10.29
CA LEU A 31 -2.62 -1.35 10.81
C LEU A 31 -2.27 -1.64 12.27
N ALA A 32 -3.24 -2.15 13.04
CA ALA A 32 -2.96 -2.73 14.33
C ALA A 32 -2.03 -3.95 14.17
N GLU A 33 -1.17 -4.21 15.14
CA GLU A 33 -0.16 -5.28 15.07
C GLU A 33 -0.76 -6.65 14.77
N ARG A 34 -1.92 -6.96 15.38
CA ARG A 34 -2.63 -8.22 15.15
C ARG A 34 -3.01 -8.42 13.68
N ASP A 35 -3.45 -7.35 13.01
CA ASP A 35 -3.89 -7.39 11.61
C ASP A 35 -2.66 -7.41 10.69
N ALA A 36 -1.65 -6.62 11.00
CA ALA A 36 -0.39 -6.56 10.26
C ALA A 36 0.35 -7.90 10.22
N SER A 37 0.25 -8.72 11.26
CA SER A 37 0.91 -10.03 11.35
C SER A 37 0.46 -11.04 10.30
N VAL A 38 -0.79 -10.95 9.84
CA VAL A 38 -1.37 -11.87 8.84
C VAL A 38 -1.25 -11.35 7.41
N VAL A 39 -1.03 -10.04 7.23
CA VAL A 39 -0.97 -9.37 5.91
C VAL A 39 -0.02 -10.06 4.93
N PRO A 40 1.23 -10.45 5.30
CA PRO A 40 2.14 -11.09 4.35
C PRO A 40 1.58 -12.38 3.75
N ALA A 41 0.90 -13.21 4.55
CA ALA A 41 0.32 -14.46 4.08
C ALA A 41 -0.83 -14.22 3.08
N TYR A 42 -1.69 -13.23 3.36
CA TYR A 42 -2.79 -12.87 2.46
C TYR A 42 -2.29 -12.30 1.13
N PHE A 43 -1.32 -11.38 1.15
CA PHE A 43 -0.74 -10.85 -0.09
C PHE A 43 -0.01 -11.93 -0.88
N LYS A 44 0.75 -12.80 -0.22
CA LYS A 44 1.40 -13.93 -0.89
C LYS A 44 0.39 -14.80 -1.61
N LYS A 45 -0.71 -15.16 -0.94
CA LYS A 45 -1.79 -15.94 -1.53
C LYS A 45 -2.43 -15.19 -2.70
N ALA A 46 -2.84 -13.95 -2.52
CA ALA A 46 -3.51 -13.16 -3.53
C ALA A 46 -2.64 -12.97 -4.80
N ILE A 47 -1.34 -12.71 -4.64
CA ILE A 47 -0.41 -12.59 -5.77
C ILE A 47 -0.25 -13.91 -6.51
N LEU A 48 -0.17 -15.04 -5.79
CA LEU A 48 -0.04 -16.35 -6.43
C LEU A 48 -1.32 -16.81 -7.13
N GLU A 49 -2.48 -16.32 -6.68
CA GLU A 49 -3.80 -16.60 -7.25
C GLU A 49 -4.22 -15.57 -8.31
N CYS A 50 -3.40 -14.53 -8.60
CA CYS A 50 -3.65 -13.65 -9.74
C CYS A 50 -3.73 -14.48 -11.02
N ASP A 51 -4.93 -14.50 -11.62
CA ASP A 51 -5.26 -15.24 -12.84
C ASP A 51 -4.61 -14.61 -14.08
N GLU A 52 -3.36 -14.93 -14.28
CA GLU A 52 -2.73 -14.77 -15.60
C GLU A 52 -2.38 -16.18 -16.10
N GLU A 53 -3.29 -16.72 -16.90
CA GLU A 53 -3.19 -18.10 -17.44
C GLU A 53 -1.93 -18.32 -18.29
N TRP A 54 -1.26 -17.23 -18.72
CA TRP A 54 -0.12 -17.21 -19.63
C TRP A 54 1.04 -16.35 -19.13
N SER A 55 1.21 -16.22 -17.81
CA SER A 55 2.31 -15.44 -17.24
C SER A 55 3.68 -15.98 -17.67
N GLN A 56 4.49 -15.11 -18.30
CA GLN A 56 5.88 -15.41 -18.70
C GLN A 56 6.86 -15.17 -17.55
N HIS A 57 6.47 -14.36 -16.57
CA HIS A 57 7.29 -13.99 -15.44
C HIS A 57 6.91 -14.74 -14.16
N ARG A 58 7.84 -14.78 -13.23
CA ARG A 58 7.56 -15.31 -11.90
C ARG A 58 6.48 -14.48 -11.23
N LYS A 59 5.41 -15.10 -10.73
CA LYS A 59 4.28 -14.40 -10.12
C LYS A 59 4.65 -13.58 -8.88
N LEU A 60 5.59 -14.06 -8.07
CA LEU A 60 5.95 -13.43 -6.81
C LEU A 60 7.46 -13.31 -6.67
N TYR A 61 7.93 -12.10 -6.41
CA TYR A 61 9.30 -11.78 -6.04
C TYR A 61 9.31 -11.32 -4.59
N GLU A 62 10.22 -11.86 -3.78
CA GLU A 62 10.48 -11.36 -2.44
C GLU A 62 11.37 -10.11 -2.55
N THR A 63 11.00 -9.05 -1.81
CA THR A 63 11.71 -7.77 -1.81
C THR A 63 12.18 -7.40 -0.41
N GLN A 64 13.09 -6.44 -0.33
CA GLN A 64 13.52 -5.83 0.93
C GLN A 64 12.78 -4.50 1.17
N GLY A 65 11.44 -4.53 1.00
CA GLY A 65 10.58 -3.39 1.21
C GLY A 65 10.39 -2.48 0.00
N CYS A 66 10.98 -2.81 -1.18
CA CYS A 66 10.68 -2.15 -2.44
C CYS A 66 11.07 -3.00 -3.65
N ALA A 67 10.43 -2.76 -4.79
CA ALA A 67 10.67 -3.47 -6.06
C ALA A 67 12.01 -3.09 -6.74
N ILE A 68 12.67 -2.02 -6.30
CA ILE A 68 13.93 -1.53 -6.89
C ILE A 68 15.02 -2.61 -6.83
N GLY A 69 15.62 -2.88 -7.98
CA GLY A 69 16.67 -3.91 -8.11
C GLY A 69 16.15 -5.34 -8.23
N VAL A 70 14.85 -5.57 -8.05
CA VAL A 70 14.20 -6.88 -8.20
C VAL A 70 13.40 -6.95 -9.50
N ILE A 71 12.66 -5.88 -9.80
CA ILE A 71 11.91 -5.73 -11.06
C ILE A 71 12.67 -4.76 -11.98
N PRO A 72 12.83 -5.09 -13.29
CA PRO A 72 13.46 -4.18 -14.23
C PRO A 72 12.66 -2.86 -14.39
N PRO A 73 13.31 -1.68 -14.55
CA PRO A 73 12.66 -0.37 -14.51
C PRO A 73 11.57 -0.14 -15.57
N SER A 74 11.58 -0.91 -16.66
CA SER A 74 10.61 -0.78 -17.76
C SER A 74 9.33 -1.59 -17.57
N PHE A 75 9.27 -2.41 -16.54
CA PHE A 75 8.11 -3.28 -16.31
C PHE A 75 7.08 -2.60 -15.40
N ALA A 76 5.80 -2.80 -15.75
CA ALA A 76 4.72 -2.50 -14.83
C ALA A 76 4.76 -3.48 -13.66
N TYR A 77 4.48 -3.01 -12.45
CA TYR A 77 4.50 -3.86 -11.26
C TYR A 77 3.55 -3.40 -10.17
N PHE A 78 3.21 -4.33 -9.31
CA PHE A 78 2.66 -4.08 -7.99
C PHE A 78 3.70 -4.46 -6.94
N ASP A 79 3.91 -3.60 -5.96
CA ASP A 79 4.79 -3.84 -4.81
C ASP A 79 4.04 -3.64 -3.50
N VAL A 80 4.31 -4.49 -2.53
CA VAL A 80 3.80 -4.37 -1.17
C VAL A 80 4.90 -4.58 -0.15
N GLY A 81 5.15 -3.57 0.68
CA GLY A 81 6.13 -3.60 1.76
C GLY A 81 5.47 -3.75 3.13
N PHE A 82 6.01 -4.63 3.94
CA PHE A 82 5.61 -4.87 5.33
C PHE A 82 6.60 -4.17 6.26
N GLY A 83 6.29 -2.93 6.62
CA GLY A 83 7.29 -2.02 7.16
C GLY A 83 8.30 -1.62 6.09
N LEU A 84 9.59 -1.51 6.45
CA LEU A 84 10.68 -1.10 5.55
C LEU A 84 11.71 -2.21 5.26
N GLN A 85 11.46 -3.45 5.67
CA GLN A 85 12.47 -4.51 5.65
C GLN A 85 12.12 -5.70 4.78
N SER A 86 10.85 -5.93 4.49
CA SER A 86 10.39 -7.07 3.69
C SER A 86 9.18 -6.70 2.85
N GLY A 87 8.98 -7.42 1.77
CA GLY A 87 7.85 -7.18 0.88
C GLY A 87 7.75 -8.22 -0.21
N TYR A 88 6.76 -8.01 -1.07
CA TYR A 88 6.52 -8.80 -2.27
C TYR A 88 6.30 -7.88 -3.46
N ALA A 89 6.83 -8.28 -4.61
CA ALA A 89 6.54 -7.62 -5.87
C ALA A 89 5.98 -8.62 -6.89
N HIS A 90 5.15 -8.11 -7.78
CA HIS A 90 4.54 -8.85 -8.88
C HIS A 90 4.66 -8.04 -10.16
N VAL A 91 5.12 -8.66 -11.25
CA VAL A 91 5.16 -8.04 -12.59
C VAL A 91 3.76 -8.07 -13.19
N ILE A 92 3.26 -6.91 -13.57
CA ILE A 92 1.98 -6.77 -14.27
C ILE A 92 2.24 -6.94 -15.76
N GLU A 93 1.81 -8.05 -16.34
CA GLU A 93 2.01 -8.34 -17.77
C GLU A 93 0.96 -7.66 -18.64
N ASP A 94 -0.28 -7.55 -18.16
CA ASP A 94 -1.35 -6.81 -18.82
C ASP A 94 -1.82 -5.63 -17.96
N GLU A 95 -1.33 -4.43 -18.31
CA GLU A 95 -1.71 -3.20 -17.60
C GLU A 95 -3.19 -2.83 -17.76
N ALA A 96 -3.85 -3.28 -18.84
CA ALA A 96 -5.25 -2.94 -19.11
C ALA A 96 -6.19 -3.75 -18.21
N GLU A 97 -5.87 -5.03 -17.97
CA GLU A 97 -6.66 -5.94 -17.14
C GLU A 97 -6.34 -5.80 -15.64
N TRP A 98 -5.21 -5.17 -15.29
CA TRP A 98 -4.81 -5.02 -13.89
C TRP A 98 -5.81 -4.20 -13.07
N LYS A 99 -6.24 -4.78 -11.96
CA LYS A 99 -7.15 -4.12 -11.00
C LYS A 99 -6.36 -3.15 -10.12
N VAL A 100 -6.53 -1.85 -10.35
CA VAL A 100 -5.81 -0.78 -9.60
C VAL A 100 -6.05 -0.87 -8.09
N ASP A 101 -7.20 -1.41 -7.70
CA ASP A 101 -7.58 -1.59 -6.28
C ASP A 101 -7.12 -2.93 -5.69
N PHE A 102 -6.26 -3.68 -6.39
CA PHE A 102 -5.81 -5.02 -5.96
C PHE A 102 -5.35 -5.03 -4.50
N GLY A 103 -4.38 -4.17 -4.15
CA GLY A 103 -3.84 -4.14 -2.79
C GLY A 103 -4.88 -3.74 -1.74
N ARG A 104 -5.76 -2.80 -2.08
CA ARG A 104 -6.86 -2.39 -1.19
C ARG A 104 -7.86 -3.51 -0.96
N ASN A 105 -8.23 -4.25 -2.01
CA ASN A 105 -9.15 -5.39 -1.89
C ASN A 105 -8.59 -6.50 -1.01
N VAL A 106 -7.26 -6.76 -1.09
CA VAL A 106 -6.61 -7.72 -0.19
C VAL A 106 -6.69 -7.25 1.26
N LEU A 107 -6.39 -5.98 1.53
CA LEU A 107 -6.49 -5.42 2.88
C LEU A 107 -7.93 -5.40 3.39
N GLU A 108 -8.91 -5.13 2.54
CA GLU A 108 -10.34 -5.18 2.92
C GLU A 108 -10.74 -6.58 3.39
N GLY A 109 -10.31 -7.62 2.67
CA GLY A 109 -10.56 -9.01 3.07
C GLY A 109 -9.96 -9.38 4.43
N ILE A 110 -8.85 -8.73 4.83
CA ILE A 110 -8.23 -8.93 6.15
C ILE A 110 -8.98 -8.14 7.23
N LEU A 111 -9.40 -6.92 6.88
CA LEU A 111 -10.03 -5.96 7.80
C LEU A 111 -11.55 -6.09 7.82
N GLU A 112 -12.14 -7.17 7.24
CA GLU A 112 -13.57 -7.42 7.33
C GLU A 112 -13.98 -7.39 8.81
N HIS A 113 -14.56 -6.24 9.17
CA HIS A 113 -15.06 -6.03 10.51
C HIS A 113 -16.22 -6.99 10.78
N PRO A 114 -16.22 -7.72 11.89
CA PRO A 114 -17.37 -8.52 12.34
C PRO A 114 -18.67 -7.69 12.40
N ASP A 115 -18.55 -6.36 12.46
CA ASP A 115 -19.66 -5.39 12.56
C ASP A 115 -20.13 -4.83 11.22
N GLY A 116 -19.75 -5.42 10.07
CA GLY A 116 -20.24 -4.99 8.75
C GLY A 116 -19.76 -3.61 8.30
N GLY A 117 -18.50 -3.25 8.61
CA GLY A 117 -17.89 -1.98 8.20
C GLY A 117 -17.96 -1.78 6.68
N ILE A 118 -18.09 -0.53 6.25
CA ILE A 118 -18.13 -0.18 4.82
C ILE A 118 -16.75 -0.43 4.22
N PRO A 119 -16.63 -1.22 3.13
CA PRO A 119 -15.39 -1.47 2.44
C PRO A 119 -14.63 -0.18 2.11
N LEU A 120 -13.29 -0.17 2.24
CA LEU A 120 -12.45 1.02 2.00
C LEU A 120 -12.69 1.60 0.59
N ALA A 121 -12.86 0.76 -0.43
CA ALA A 121 -13.14 1.17 -1.80
C ALA A 121 -14.50 1.87 -1.97
N ARG A 122 -15.46 1.63 -1.07
CA ARG A 122 -16.81 2.22 -1.12
C ARG A 122 -16.99 3.41 -0.17
N ARG A 123 -15.98 3.80 0.58
CA ARG A 123 -16.09 4.98 1.44
C ARG A 123 -16.31 6.22 0.59
N ARG A 124 -17.43 6.90 0.83
CA ARG A 124 -17.70 8.21 0.21
C ARG A 124 -16.59 9.18 0.61
N LYS A 125 -16.19 10.03 -0.33
CA LYS A 125 -15.31 11.15 0.02
C LYS A 125 -15.92 11.92 1.20
N PRO A 126 -15.16 12.19 2.25
CA PRO A 126 -15.67 12.94 3.38
C PRO A 126 -16.14 14.33 2.93
N ALA A 127 -17.12 14.90 3.63
CA ALA A 127 -17.52 16.28 3.40
C ALA A 127 -16.31 17.22 3.57
N PRO A 128 -16.27 18.38 2.86
CA PRO A 128 -15.12 19.28 2.91
C PRO A 128 -14.73 19.72 4.33
N ASP A 129 -15.71 19.88 5.22
CA ASP A 129 -15.44 20.26 6.61
C ASP A 129 -14.81 19.13 7.41
N ALA A 130 -15.33 17.90 7.28
CA ALA A 130 -14.75 16.71 7.89
C ALA A 130 -13.33 16.41 7.36
N LEU A 131 -13.08 16.72 6.08
CA LEU A 131 -11.73 16.61 5.53
C LEU A 131 -10.78 17.63 6.14
N ARG A 132 -11.21 18.88 6.31
CA ARG A 132 -10.41 19.93 6.96
C ARG A 132 -10.05 19.58 8.39
N GLU A 133 -11.01 19.06 9.15
CA GLU A 133 -10.80 18.63 10.52
C GLU A 133 -9.79 17.45 10.58
N ALA A 134 -9.96 16.44 9.71
CA ALA A 134 -9.04 15.32 9.62
C ALA A 134 -7.61 15.74 9.24
N VAL A 135 -7.46 16.72 8.33
CA VAL A 135 -6.16 17.29 7.95
C VAL A 135 -5.54 18.03 9.14
N ALA A 136 -6.32 18.84 9.86
CA ALA A 136 -5.83 19.58 11.03
C ALA A 136 -5.37 18.63 12.15
N ASP A 137 -6.14 17.58 12.44
CA ASP A 137 -5.77 16.53 13.40
C ASP A 137 -4.49 15.80 12.97
N PHE A 138 -4.44 15.37 11.71
CA PHE A 138 -3.24 14.72 11.18
C PHE A 138 -2.00 15.62 11.28
N THR A 139 -2.11 16.88 10.88
CA THR A 139 -1.01 17.84 10.93
C THR A 139 -0.47 18.00 12.34
N LYS A 140 -1.37 18.16 13.33
CA LYS A 140 -0.98 18.27 14.74
C LYS A 140 -0.26 17.01 15.24
N ARG A 141 -0.74 15.83 14.85
CA ARG A 141 -0.12 14.54 15.26
C ARG A 141 1.19 14.29 14.55
N PHE A 142 1.33 14.73 13.29
CA PHE A 142 2.55 14.58 12.49
C PHE A 142 3.65 15.56 12.87
N GLU A 143 3.30 16.71 13.43
CA GLU A 143 4.22 17.80 13.78
C GLU A 143 5.51 17.36 14.49
N PRO A 144 5.50 16.44 15.49
CA PRO A 144 6.72 15.98 16.15
C PRO A 144 7.63 15.11 15.25
N PHE A 145 7.11 14.62 14.13
CA PHE A 145 7.80 13.74 13.20
C PHE A 145 8.19 14.44 11.89
N ASP A 146 7.80 15.71 11.74
CA ASP A 146 8.03 16.51 10.54
C ASP A 146 9.50 16.97 10.47
N TRP A 147 10.30 16.17 9.77
CA TRP A 147 11.72 16.48 9.54
C TRP A 147 11.94 17.68 8.62
N THR A 148 10.93 18.08 7.81
CA THR A 148 11.07 19.20 6.86
C THR A 148 11.23 20.53 7.57
N ARG A 149 10.75 20.67 8.80
CA ARG A 149 10.96 21.86 9.65
C ARG A 149 12.44 22.16 9.93
N GLN A 150 13.28 21.14 9.87
CA GLN A 150 14.73 21.33 10.02
C GLN A 150 15.36 22.01 8.81
N LEU A 151 14.66 22.01 7.65
CA LEU A 151 15.14 22.62 6.41
C LEU A 151 14.73 24.10 6.31
N GLU A 152 13.74 24.55 7.09
CA GLU A 152 13.24 25.92 7.07
C GLU A 152 14.07 26.88 7.95
N GLY A 153 15.03 26.35 8.73
CA GLY A 153 15.87 27.10 9.68
C GLY A 153 17.31 27.31 9.23
N GLY A 154 17.63 27.09 7.93
CA GLY A 154 18.96 27.26 7.36
C GLY A 154 19.07 28.50 6.46
#